data_44cdb8f5a0a8008658eaab684e36d0df
#
_entry.id   44cdb8f5a0a8008658eaab684e36d0df
#
_cell.length_a   1.000
_cell.length_b   1.000
_cell.length_c   1.000
_cell.angle_alpha   90.00
_cell.angle_beta   90.00
_cell.angle_gamma   90.00
#
_symmetry.space_group_name_H-M   'P 1'
#
loop_
_entity.id
_entity.type
_entity.pdbx_description
1 polymer ?
#
loop_
_entity_poly.entity_id
_entity_poly.type
_entity_poly.pdbx_seq_one_letter_code
_entity_poly.pdbx_strand_id
1 'polypeptide(L)'
;MKNKQVIKIYGGLGNQLFQLSFAIYLKNLVSNKTFLDINEFEYINHHSGFQLSKLLKIDFPLLNFLEHIKFKFFKRLSSRSNFYLKQNEKSANKIPTKDKIHQSKYFDGYWQNLTMVDSVIEELISYLKPIDHGKLKILDNYIAIHVRRGDYLLDEDMYLNICDKNYYKKAVNYFEDNLKNPKFFIFSDDIDWCKSNFSFIKNHEFIDYNKSALEDF
;
A
#
# COMPACT_ATOMS: atom_id res chain seq x y z
N MET A 1 21.37 -19.58 -1.39
CA MET A 1 20.96 -18.21 -1.06
C MET A 1 21.92 -17.13 -1.58
N LYS A 2 23.03 -17.51 -2.23
CA LYS A 2 23.89 -16.53 -2.92
C LYS A 2 23.09 -15.85 -4.03
N ASN A 3 23.17 -14.53 -4.14
CA ASN A 3 22.54 -13.69 -5.16
C ASN A 3 21.00 -13.61 -5.13
N LYS A 4 20.34 -13.80 -3.98
CA LYS A 4 18.91 -13.54 -3.81
C LYS A 4 18.68 -12.46 -2.76
N GLN A 5 17.75 -11.55 -3.03
CA GLN A 5 17.13 -10.66 -2.06
C GLN A 5 15.63 -10.92 -2.04
N VAL A 6 15.04 -10.95 -0.87
CA VAL A 6 13.64 -11.30 -0.65
C VAL A 6 12.95 -10.17 0.06
N ILE A 7 11.82 -9.74 -0.49
CA ILE A 7 10.95 -8.73 0.11
C ILE A 7 9.68 -9.42 0.58
N LYS A 8 9.37 -9.29 1.86
CA LYS A 8 8.10 -9.73 2.43
C LYS A 8 6.98 -8.82 1.96
N ILE A 9 5.92 -9.43 1.43
CA ILE A 9 4.71 -8.74 1.01
C ILE A 9 3.59 -9.08 2.00
N TYR A 10 2.95 -8.04 2.56
CA TYR A 10 1.85 -8.20 3.52
C TYR A 10 1.03 -6.91 3.63
N GLY A 11 -0.13 -6.99 4.32
CA GLY A 11 -1.03 -5.87 4.49
C GLY A 11 -1.92 -5.60 3.28
N GLY A 12 -2.61 -4.47 3.28
CA GLY A 12 -3.52 -4.04 2.21
C GLY A 12 -2.82 -3.65 0.91
N LEU A 13 -3.59 -3.43 -0.15
CA LEU A 13 -3.09 -3.15 -1.50
C LEU A 13 -2.06 -2.01 -1.55
N GLY A 14 -2.32 -0.89 -0.87
CA GLY A 14 -1.37 0.23 -0.82
C GLY A 14 -0.03 -0.16 -0.23
N ASN A 15 -0.01 -0.95 0.87
CA ASN A 15 1.22 -1.47 1.45
C ASN A 15 1.96 -2.41 0.49
N GLN A 16 1.22 -3.28 -0.21
CA GLN A 16 1.79 -4.18 -1.22
C GLN A 16 2.44 -3.40 -2.37
N LEU A 17 1.86 -2.27 -2.79
CA LEU A 17 2.45 -1.39 -3.81
C LEU A 17 3.74 -0.71 -3.33
N PHE A 18 3.81 -0.23 -2.09
CA PHE A 18 5.05 0.29 -1.51
C PHE A 18 6.15 -0.78 -1.44
N GLN A 19 5.80 -1.97 -1.02
CA GLN A 19 6.73 -3.12 -0.95
C GLN A 19 7.21 -3.54 -2.33
N LEU A 20 6.34 -3.51 -3.35
CA LEU A 20 6.72 -3.75 -4.74
C LEU A 20 7.65 -2.65 -5.26
N SER A 21 7.36 -1.38 -4.97
CA SER A 21 8.24 -0.26 -5.33
C SER A 21 9.64 -0.44 -4.73
N PHE A 22 9.72 -0.90 -3.48
CA PHE A 22 10.99 -1.22 -2.85
C PHE A 22 11.69 -2.42 -3.51
N ALA A 23 10.95 -3.43 -3.97
CA ALA A 23 11.52 -4.54 -4.72
C ALA A 23 12.13 -4.10 -6.06
N ILE A 24 11.47 -3.18 -6.77
CA ILE A 24 11.98 -2.56 -8.00
C ILE A 24 13.23 -1.73 -7.69
N TYR A 25 13.19 -0.90 -6.66
CA TYR A 25 14.33 -0.11 -6.20
C TYR A 25 15.55 -0.98 -5.89
N LEU A 26 15.37 -2.09 -5.17
CA LEU A 26 16.45 -3.04 -4.88
C LEU A 26 17.00 -3.69 -6.17
N LYS A 27 16.12 -4.11 -7.08
CA LYS A 27 16.50 -4.69 -8.36
C LYS A 27 17.40 -3.74 -9.16
N ASN A 28 17.13 -2.44 -9.12
CA ASN A 28 17.90 -1.42 -9.83
C ASN A 28 19.23 -1.07 -9.11
N LEU A 29 19.28 -1.26 -7.79
CA LEU A 29 20.45 -0.91 -6.99
C LEU A 29 21.50 -2.03 -6.91
N VAL A 30 21.07 -3.28 -6.97
CA VAL A 30 21.92 -4.46 -6.76
C VAL A 30 21.72 -5.50 -7.85
N SER A 31 22.81 -6.19 -8.24
CA SER A 31 22.77 -7.25 -9.26
C SER A 31 22.13 -8.57 -8.78
N ASN A 32 21.50 -8.59 -7.62
CA ASN A 32 20.85 -9.77 -7.06
C ASN A 32 19.46 -9.98 -7.66
N LYS A 33 19.02 -11.23 -7.77
CA LYS A 33 17.64 -11.54 -8.12
C LYS A 33 16.73 -11.20 -6.94
N THR A 34 15.71 -10.41 -7.20
CA THR A 34 14.71 -10.00 -6.21
C THR A 34 13.49 -10.92 -6.27
N PHE A 35 13.05 -11.41 -5.11
CA PHE A 35 11.89 -12.29 -4.94
C PHE A 35 10.89 -11.67 -4.00
N LEU A 36 9.61 -11.93 -4.23
CA LEU A 36 8.53 -11.57 -3.30
C LEU A 36 8.18 -12.77 -2.42
N ASP A 37 8.13 -12.58 -1.12
CA ASP A 37 7.64 -13.58 -0.17
C ASP A 37 6.19 -13.24 0.22
N ILE A 38 5.26 -14.00 -0.32
CA ILE A 38 3.81 -13.87 -0.11
C ILE A 38 3.25 -14.96 0.81
N ASN A 39 4.10 -15.83 1.36
CA ASN A 39 3.65 -17.02 2.10
C ASN A 39 2.85 -16.68 3.37
N GLU A 40 2.92 -15.44 3.88
CA GLU A 40 2.13 -15.04 5.05
C GLU A 40 0.63 -14.96 4.74
N PHE A 41 0.25 -14.68 3.49
CA PHE A 41 -1.17 -14.66 3.08
C PHE A 41 -1.85 -16.02 3.14
N GLU A 42 -1.10 -17.13 3.16
CA GLU A 42 -1.66 -18.48 3.34
C GLU A 42 -2.18 -18.71 4.77
N TYR A 43 -1.66 -17.96 5.75
CA TYR A 43 -1.96 -18.15 7.17
C TYR A 43 -2.75 -17.00 7.79
N ILE A 44 -2.73 -15.83 7.18
CA ILE A 44 -3.32 -14.60 7.73
C ILE A 44 -4.29 -14.03 6.69
N ASN A 45 -5.57 -14.20 6.94
CA ASN A 45 -6.64 -13.78 6.03
C ASN A 45 -7.02 -12.30 6.26
N HIS A 46 -6.02 -11.40 6.26
CA HIS A 46 -6.23 -9.97 6.39
C HIS A 46 -6.19 -9.28 5.02
N HIS A 47 -6.97 -8.22 4.85
CA HIS A 47 -6.92 -7.30 3.71
C HIS A 47 -7.09 -7.95 2.32
N SER A 48 -7.99 -8.94 2.18
CA SER A 48 -8.28 -9.60 0.89
C SER A 48 -7.08 -10.32 0.24
N GLY A 49 -6.04 -10.64 1.02
CA GLY A 49 -4.90 -11.45 0.58
C GLY A 49 -3.93 -10.75 -0.37
N PHE A 50 -3.23 -11.53 -1.19
CA PHE A 50 -2.26 -11.02 -2.17
C PHE A 50 -2.97 -10.50 -3.42
N GLN A 51 -2.98 -9.18 -3.58
CA GLN A 51 -3.75 -8.49 -4.64
C GLN A 51 -2.90 -8.08 -5.84
N LEU A 52 -1.58 -7.93 -5.70
CA LEU A 52 -0.71 -7.48 -6.79
C LEU A 52 -0.79 -8.36 -8.05
N SER A 53 -1.02 -9.67 -7.93
CA SER A 53 -1.17 -10.56 -9.08
C SER A 53 -2.29 -10.15 -10.03
N LYS A 54 -3.33 -9.49 -9.52
CA LYS A 54 -4.45 -8.99 -10.33
C LYS A 54 -4.09 -7.70 -11.08
N LEU A 55 -3.19 -6.89 -10.52
CA LEU A 55 -2.76 -5.61 -11.08
C LEU A 55 -1.55 -5.72 -12.01
N LEU A 56 -0.69 -6.72 -11.82
CA LEU A 56 0.56 -6.82 -12.58
C LEU A 56 0.34 -7.44 -13.97
N LYS A 57 1.03 -6.89 -14.98
CA LYS A 57 1.15 -7.48 -16.33
C LYS A 57 2.20 -8.60 -16.36
N ILE A 58 3.15 -8.55 -15.45
CA ILE A 58 4.30 -9.44 -15.38
C ILE A 58 4.33 -10.19 -14.07
N ASP A 59 4.85 -11.40 -14.11
CA ASP A 59 5.07 -12.18 -12.90
C ASP A 59 6.38 -11.77 -12.25
N PHE A 60 6.30 -11.31 -11.01
CA PHE A 60 7.48 -11.16 -10.16
C PHE A 60 7.87 -12.53 -9.60
N PRO A 61 9.17 -12.86 -9.53
CA PRO A 61 9.59 -14.13 -8.94
C PRO A 61 9.11 -14.25 -7.50
N LEU A 62 8.34 -15.30 -7.21
CA LEU A 62 7.85 -15.59 -5.86
C LEU A 62 8.82 -16.53 -5.14
N LEU A 63 8.94 -16.34 -3.83
CA LEU A 63 9.69 -17.24 -2.97
C LEU A 63 8.86 -18.51 -2.74
N ASN A 64 9.44 -19.67 -3.00
CA ASN A 64 8.75 -20.92 -2.70
C ASN A 64 8.71 -21.21 -1.18
N PHE A 65 7.77 -22.04 -0.77
CA PHE A 65 7.52 -22.35 0.65
C PHE A 65 8.75 -22.93 1.40
N LEU A 66 9.51 -23.81 0.76
CA LEU A 66 10.73 -24.39 1.38
C LEU A 66 11.80 -23.32 1.61
N GLU A 67 11.96 -22.39 0.69
CA GLU A 67 12.87 -21.26 0.86
C GLU A 67 12.38 -20.31 1.96
N HIS A 68 11.05 -20.03 2.02
CA HIS A 68 10.45 -19.25 3.09
C HIS A 68 10.76 -19.84 4.49
N ILE A 69 10.59 -21.15 4.68
CA ILE A 69 10.95 -21.84 5.93
C ILE A 69 12.44 -21.67 6.24
N LYS A 70 13.33 -21.83 5.23
CA LYS A 70 14.76 -21.59 5.41
C LYS A 70 15.07 -20.19 5.88
N PHE A 71 14.44 -19.16 5.28
CA PHE A 71 14.61 -17.77 5.71
C PHE A 71 14.10 -17.55 7.14
N LYS A 72 12.94 -18.11 7.52
CA LYS A 72 12.44 -18.06 8.91
C LYS A 72 13.41 -18.69 9.90
N PHE A 73 13.98 -19.85 9.57
CA PHE A 73 14.96 -20.52 10.39
C PHE A 73 16.25 -19.69 10.56
N PHE A 74 16.79 -19.16 9.47
CA PHE A 74 17.96 -18.28 9.52
C PHE A 74 17.71 -17.01 10.31
N LYS A 75 16.50 -16.41 10.22
CA LYS A 75 16.10 -15.29 11.08
C LYS A 75 16.26 -15.62 12.56
N ARG A 76 15.83 -16.82 12.97
CA ARG A 76 15.88 -17.25 14.38
C ARG A 76 17.33 -17.50 14.86
N LEU A 77 18.20 -18.01 14.00
CA LEU A 77 19.61 -18.26 14.30
C LEU A 77 20.50 -17.03 14.24
N SER A 78 20.13 -16.05 13.43
CA SER A 78 20.98 -14.90 13.08
C SER A 78 20.52 -13.59 13.74
N SER A 79 20.07 -13.63 14.99
CA SER A 79 19.68 -12.42 15.75
C SER A 79 20.77 -11.32 15.80
N ARG A 80 22.00 -11.62 15.38
CA ARG A 80 23.13 -10.70 15.28
C ARG A 80 23.66 -10.48 13.86
N SER A 81 23.04 -11.10 12.82
CA SER A 81 23.54 -10.94 11.44
C SER A 81 22.74 -9.87 10.71
N ASN A 82 23.42 -9.12 9.83
CA ASN A 82 22.81 -8.15 8.92
C ASN A 82 21.95 -8.83 7.82
N PHE A 83 21.75 -10.14 7.88
CA PHE A 83 21.04 -10.93 6.90
C PHE A 83 19.53 -10.58 6.79
N TYR A 84 18.91 -10.29 7.94
CA TYR A 84 17.50 -9.95 8.05
C TYR A 84 17.34 -8.50 8.50
N LEU A 85 16.70 -7.70 7.66
CA LEU A 85 16.43 -6.30 7.95
C LEU A 85 14.93 -6.12 8.19
N LYS A 86 14.58 -5.85 9.43
CA LYS A 86 13.22 -5.49 9.83
C LYS A 86 13.12 -3.99 10.02
N GLN A 87 12.12 -3.41 9.37
CA GLN A 87 11.72 -2.04 9.61
C GLN A 87 10.78 -2.00 10.82
N ASN A 88 10.96 -1.05 11.71
CA ASN A 88 10.02 -0.79 12.80
C ASN A 88 9.10 0.40 12.43
N GLU A 89 8.03 0.60 13.18
CA GLU A 89 7.04 1.66 12.94
C GLU A 89 7.68 3.06 12.87
N LYS A 90 8.65 3.36 13.75
CA LYS A 90 9.36 4.65 13.78
C LYS A 90 10.25 4.89 12.55
N SER A 91 10.51 3.86 11.76
CA SER A 91 11.33 3.92 10.56
C SER A 91 10.58 3.52 9.28
N ALA A 92 9.25 3.43 9.33
CA ALA A 92 8.43 2.95 8.21
C ALA A 92 8.65 3.73 6.89
N ASN A 93 9.03 5.01 6.99
CA ASN A 93 9.34 5.86 5.86
C ASN A 93 10.85 5.97 5.53
N LYS A 94 11.73 5.24 6.23
CA LYS A 94 13.18 5.32 6.02
C LYS A 94 13.66 4.21 5.11
N ILE A 95 14.44 4.57 4.10
CA ILE A 95 15.14 3.61 3.25
C ILE A 95 16.47 3.22 3.91
N PRO A 96 16.83 1.93 3.92
CA PRO A 96 18.11 1.49 4.44
C PRO A 96 19.29 2.08 3.65
N THR A 97 20.42 2.27 4.30
CA THR A 97 21.67 2.67 3.61
C THR A 97 22.09 1.60 2.60
N LYS A 98 22.84 2.00 1.57
CA LYS A 98 23.36 1.07 0.53
C LYS A 98 24.09 -0.11 1.16
N ASP A 99 24.94 0.13 2.17
CA ASP A 99 25.67 -0.94 2.87
C ASP A 99 24.75 -1.97 3.52
N LYS A 100 23.71 -1.50 4.22
CA LYS A 100 22.69 -2.40 4.80
C LYS A 100 21.95 -3.18 3.72
N ILE A 101 21.62 -2.56 2.59
CA ILE A 101 21.00 -3.23 1.45
C ILE A 101 21.88 -4.34 0.89
N HIS A 102 23.17 -4.07 0.69
CA HIS A 102 24.10 -5.08 0.20
C HIS A 102 24.32 -6.25 1.15
N GLN A 103 24.31 -5.99 2.46
CA GLN A 103 24.49 -7.01 3.50
C GLN A 103 23.23 -7.83 3.73
N SER A 104 22.04 -7.25 3.54
CA SER A 104 20.76 -7.89 3.83
C SER A 104 20.27 -8.77 2.70
N LYS A 105 19.59 -9.87 3.06
CA LYS A 105 19.00 -10.83 2.12
C LYS A 105 17.49 -10.92 2.24
N TYR A 106 16.93 -10.55 3.38
CA TYR A 106 15.50 -10.57 3.63
C TYR A 106 15.06 -9.22 4.23
N PHE A 107 14.04 -8.61 3.64
CA PHE A 107 13.53 -7.29 3.99
C PHE A 107 12.08 -7.41 4.45
N ASP A 108 11.81 -7.00 5.68
CA ASP A 108 10.50 -7.05 6.33
C ASP A 108 10.11 -5.64 6.77
N GLY A 109 9.20 -5.00 6.05
CA GLY A 109 8.75 -3.63 6.29
C GLY A 109 7.74 -3.14 5.27
N TYR A 110 7.16 -1.96 5.53
CA TYR A 110 6.21 -1.32 4.60
C TYR A 110 6.91 -0.46 3.54
N TRP A 111 8.08 0.07 3.83
CA TRP A 111 8.90 0.88 2.91
C TRP A 111 8.16 2.11 2.33
N GLN A 112 7.32 2.74 3.15
CA GLN A 112 6.45 3.88 2.77
C GLN A 112 7.27 5.17 2.60
N ASN A 113 8.07 5.24 1.56
CA ASN A 113 8.94 6.38 1.25
C ASN A 113 8.64 6.93 -0.14
N LEU A 114 8.07 8.14 -0.21
CA LEU A 114 7.65 8.75 -1.47
C LEU A 114 8.84 9.01 -2.41
N THR A 115 9.97 9.50 -1.90
CA THR A 115 11.17 9.76 -2.73
C THR A 115 11.67 8.47 -3.40
N MET A 116 11.60 7.34 -2.70
CA MET A 116 11.95 6.04 -3.28
C MET A 116 10.93 5.64 -4.35
N VAL A 117 9.63 5.81 -4.08
CA VAL A 117 8.57 5.53 -5.05
C VAL A 117 8.75 6.37 -6.29
N ASP A 118 8.96 7.68 -6.16
CA ASP A 118 9.20 8.59 -7.30
C ASP A 118 10.38 8.15 -8.16
N SER A 119 11.44 7.61 -7.53
CA SER A 119 12.62 7.13 -8.27
C SER A 119 12.37 5.89 -9.13
N VAL A 120 11.28 5.18 -8.93
CA VAL A 120 10.91 3.94 -9.66
C VAL A 120 9.50 3.99 -10.25
N ILE A 121 8.83 5.12 -10.20
CA ILE A 121 7.40 5.23 -10.53
C ILE A 121 7.11 4.84 -11.99
N GLU A 122 7.94 5.26 -12.93
CA GLU A 122 7.78 4.91 -14.36
C GLU A 122 7.88 3.40 -14.58
N GLU A 123 8.86 2.74 -13.93
CA GLU A 123 9.02 1.30 -14.01
C GLU A 123 7.84 0.59 -13.32
N LEU A 124 7.40 1.07 -12.15
CA LEU A 124 6.22 0.54 -11.46
C LEU A 124 4.97 0.61 -12.35
N ILE A 125 4.69 1.77 -12.94
CA ILE A 125 3.55 1.95 -13.86
C ILE A 125 3.67 1.01 -15.06
N SER A 126 4.87 0.82 -15.60
CA SER A 126 5.09 -0.09 -16.73
C SER A 126 4.74 -1.55 -16.39
N TYR A 127 4.78 -1.94 -15.13
CA TYR A 127 4.43 -3.28 -14.65
C TYR A 127 2.94 -3.45 -14.36
N LEU A 128 2.21 -2.37 -14.18
CA LEU A 128 0.78 -2.42 -13.92
C LEU A 128 -0.02 -2.66 -15.22
N LYS A 129 -1.11 -3.40 -15.12
CA LYS A 129 -2.08 -3.51 -16.21
C LYS A 129 -2.69 -2.13 -16.45
N PRO A 130 -3.06 -1.81 -17.69
CA PRO A 130 -3.84 -0.60 -17.94
C PRO A 130 -5.12 -0.65 -17.08
N ILE A 131 -5.39 0.42 -16.37
CA ILE A 131 -6.64 0.56 -15.65
C ILE A 131 -7.66 1.04 -16.67
N ASP A 132 -8.72 0.26 -16.85
CA ASP A 132 -9.85 0.71 -17.65
C ASP A 132 -10.70 1.66 -16.80
N HIS A 133 -10.45 2.94 -16.96
CA HIS A 133 -11.25 3.99 -16.28
C HIS A 133 -12.68 4.08 -16.84
N GLY A 134 -13.08 3.17 -17.73
CA GLY A 134 -14.36 3.20 -18.39
C GLY A 134 -14.60 4.52 -19.13
N LYS A 135 -15.83 5.05 -19.00
CA LYS A 135 -16.20 6.35 -19.59
C LYS A 135 -16.00 7.54 -18.64
N LEU A 136 -15.36 7.33 -17.49
CA LEU A 136 -15.13 8.42 -16.53
C LEU A 136 -14.13 9.42 -17.09
N LYS A 137 -14.64 10.55 -17.52
CA LYS A 137 -13.83 11.70 -17.84
C LYS A 137 -13.45 12.38 -16.53
N ILE A 138 -12.23 12.13 -16.04
CA ILE A 138 -11.72 12.81 -14.84
C ILE A 138 -11.58 14.29 -15.17
N LEU A 139 -12.22 15.15 -14.39
CA LEU A 139 -12.14 16.61 -14.49
C LEU A 139 -11.32 17.15 -13.30
N ASP A 140 -10.66 18.27 -13.51
CA ASP A 140 -9.77 18.92 -12.53
C ASP A 140 -10.48 19.30 -11.22
N ASN A 141 -11.81 19.37 -11.22
CA ASN A 141 -12.62 19.69 -10.06
C ASN A 141 -13.24 18.45 -9.37
N TYR A 142 -12.81 17.24 -9.72
CA TYR A 142 -13.24 16.00 -9.07
C TYR A 142 -12.35 15.68 -7.88
N ILE A 143 -12.95 15.49 -6.71
CA ILE A 143 -12.26 15.28 -5.45
C ILE A 143 -12.67 13.91 -4.88
N ALA A 144 -11.72 13.02 -4.65
CA ALA A 144 -11.95 11.77 -3.95
C ALA A 144 -11.83 11.97 -2.43
N ILE A 145 -12.84 11.52 -1.68
CA ILE A 145 -12.82 11.43 -0.22
C ILE A 145 -12.85 9.96 0.15
N HIS A 146 -11.78 9.47 0.78
CA HIS A 146 -11.74 8.12 1.33
C HIS A 146 -11.97 8.16 2.85
N VAL A 147 -12.98 7.42 3.32
CA VAL A 147 -13.34 7.31 4.74
C VAL A 147 -13.13 5.87 5.19
N ARG A 148 -12.14 5.63 6.05
CA ARG A 148 -11.88 4.33 6.62
C ARG A 148 -12.37 4.29 8.06
N ARG A 149 -13.22 3.32 8.37
CA ARG A 149 -13.83 3.15 9.70
C ARG A 149 -13.72 1.73 10.22
N GLY A 150 -13.94 0.72 9.39
CA GLY A 150 -14.08 -0.68 9.77
C GLY A 150 -13.09 -1.15 10.84
N ASP A 151 -11.86 -1.45 10.45
CA ASP A 151 -10.79 -1.89 11.36
C ASP A 151 -10.28 -0.77 12.29
N TYR A 152 -10.43 0.51 11.90
CA TYR A 152 -10.01 1.66 12.71
C TYR A 152 -10.89 1.86 13.95
N LEU A 153 -12.13 1.42 13.92
CA LEU A 153 -13.01 1.46 15.10
C LEU A 153 -12.69 0.36 16.13
N LEU A 154 -11.93 -0.66 15.73
CA LEU A 154 -11.52 -1.76 16.61
C LEU A 154 -10.25 -1.44 17.41
N ASP A 155 -9.47 -0.44 16.98
CA ASP A 155 -8.24 -0.01 17.63
C ASP A 155 -8.37 1.47 18.04
N GLU A 156 -9.14 1.69 19.10
CA GLU A 156 -9.47 3.03 19.61
C GLU A 156 -8.22 3.81 20.06
N ASP A 157 -7.21 3.12 20.58
CA ASP A 157 -5.99 3.77 21.09
C ASP A 157 -5.12 4.36 19.97
N MET A 158 -5.19 3.78 18.76
CA MET A 158 -4.32 4.17 17.65
C MET A 158 -5.00 5.11 16.65
N TYR A 159 -6.31 4.93 16.38
CA TYR A 159 -6.98 5.59 15.25
C TYR A 159 -8.18 6.47 15.64
N LEU A 160 -8.59 6.48 16.91
CA LEU A 160 -9.72 7.27 17.36
C LEU A 160 -9.50 8.76 17.11
N ASN A 161 -10.45 9.39 16.41
CA ASN A 161 -10.47 10.83 16.10
C ASN A 161 -9.35 11.37 15.20
N ILE A 162 -8.56 10.53 14.51
CA ILE A 162 -7.55 11.03 13.55
C ILE A 162 -8.23 11.77 12.39
N CYS A 163 -9.29 11.20 11.82
CA CYS A 163 -10.10 11.82 10.77
C CYS A 163 -11.55 11.89 11.22
N ASP A 164 -11.85 12.83 12.13
CA ASP A 164 -13.21 13.09 12.61
C ASP A 164 -14.06 13.86 11.57
N LYS A 165 -15.34 14.05 11.87
CA LYS A 165 -16.24 14.82 11.02
C LYS A 165 -15.76 16.26 10.76
N ASN A 166 -15.04 16.87 11.70
CA ASN A 166 -14.51 18.23 11.54
C ASN A 166 -13.33 18.27 10.58
N TYR A 167 -12.50 17.21 10.56
CA TYR A 167 -11.46 17.06 9.55
C TYR A 167 -12.04 17.09 8.13
N TYR A 168 -13.06 16.26 7.87
CA TYR A 168 -13.71 16.22 6.54
C TYR A 168 -14.41 17.53 6.18
N LYS A 169 -15.05 18.18 7.14
CA LYS A 169 -15.65 19.52 6.91
C LYS A 169 -14.60 20.54 6.48
N LYS A 170 -13.45 20.58 7.17
CA LYS A 170 -12.37 21.50 6.84
C LYS A 170 -11.79 21.19 5.44
N ALA A 171 -11.61 19.92 5.09
CA ALA A 171 -11.14 19.51 3.78
C ALA A 171 -12.12 19.90 2.67
N VAL A 172 -13.42 19.67 2.87
CA VAL A 172 -14.46 20.04 1.91
C VAL A 172 -14.48 21.56 1.71
N ASN A 173 -14.52 22.35 2.78
CA ASN A 173 -14.48 23.82 2.70
C ASN A 173 -13.26 24.31 1.95
N TYR A 174 -12.08 23.73 2.20
CA TYR A 174 -10.87 24.08 1.48
C TYR A 174 -11.03 23.92 -0.04
N PHE A 175 -11.60 22.82 -0.50
CA PHE A 175 -11.81 22.61 -1.93
C PHE A 175 -12.95 23.47 -2.50
N GLU A 176 -14.02 23.72 -1.74
CA GLU A 176 -15.10 24.63 -2.14
C GLU A 176 -14.61 26.07 -2.30
N ASP A 177 -13.66 26.51 -1.47
CA ASP A 177 -13.06 27.84 -1.51
C ASP A 177 -12.05 28.01 -2.67
N ASN A 178 -11.38 26.91 -3.09
CA ASN A 178 -10.28 26.98 -4.05
C ASN A 178 -10.62 26.45 -5.44
N LEU A 179 -11.71 25.72 -5.62
CA LEU A 179 -12.12 25.14 -6.89
C LEU A 179 -13.52 25.62 -7.30
N LYS A 180 -13.71 25.84 -8.58
CA LYS A 180 -15.01 26.20 -9.13
C LYS A 180 -15.90 24.96 -9.21
N ASN A 181 -16.94 24.91 -8.37
CA ASN A 181 -17.95 23.86 -8.37
C ASN A 181 -17.36 22.43 -8.23
N PRO A 182 -16.60 22.13 -7.15
CA PRO A 182 -16.02 20.81 -6.96
C PRO A 182 -17.10 19.74 -6.81
N LYS A 183 -16.84 18.53 -7.35
CA LYS A 183 -17.66 17.33 -7.15
C LYS A 183 -16.88 16.32 -6.30
N PHE A 184 -17.50 15.87 -5.21
CA PHE A 184 -16.89 14.96 -4.28
C PHE A 184 -17.37 13.52 -4.50
N PHE A 185 -16.43 12.59 -4.67
CA PHE A 185 -16.70 11.15 -4.72
C PHE A 185 -16.27 10.53 -3.39
N ILE A 186 -17.21 9.90 -2.70
CA ILE A 186 -17.00 9.41 -1.34
C ILE A 186 -16.90 7.89 -1.39
N PHE A 187 -15.72 7.39 -1.01
CA PHE A 187 -15.39 5.98 -0.89
C PHE A 187 -15.30 5.62 0.59
N SER A 188 -15.85 4.48 1.00
CA SER A 188 -15.78 4.04 2.39
C SER A 188 -16.00 2.55 2.53
N ASP A 189 -15.38 1.96 3.55
CA ASP A 189 -15.72 0.63 4.09
C ASP A 189 -16.96 0.66 5.01
N ASP A 190 -17.51 1.88 5.31
CA ASP A 190 -18.76 2.12 6.06
C ASP A 190 -19.56 3.24 5.36
N ILE A 191 -20.10 2.92 4.18
CA ILE A 191 -20.78 3.91 3.34
C ILE A 191 -22.08 4.42 3.95
N ASP A 192 -22.77 3.61 4.74
CA ASP A 192 -24.02 4.00 5.39
C ASP A 192 -23.80 5.05 6.48
N TRP A 193 -22.68 4.94 7.20
CA TRP A 193 -22.25 6.00 8.10
C TRP A 193 -21.95 7.30 7.33
N CYS A 194 -21.29 7.21 6.18
CA CYS A 194 -21.02 8.38 5.36
C CYS A 194 -22.31 9.04 4.87
N LYS A 195 -23.28 8.28 4.37
CA LYS A 195 -24.61 8.78 3.97
C LYS A 195 -25.30 9.52 5.11
N SER A 196 -25.19 9.02 6.34
CA SER A 196 -25.81 9.61 7.52
C SER A 196 -25.09 10.86 8.04
N ASN A 197 -23.77 10.99 7.79
CA ASN A 197 -22.93 12.03 8.41
C ASN A 197 -22.45 13.12 7.47
N PHE A 198 -22.47 12.92 6.14
CA PHE A 198 -21.89 13.84 5.15
C PHE A 198 -22.92 14.70 4.41
N SER A 199 -24.11 14.91 5.01
CA SER A 199 -25.16 15.80 4.46
C SER A 199 -24.70 17.25 4.25
N PHE A 200 -23.56 17.65 4.82
CA PHE A 200 -22.99 18.99 4.61
C PHE A 200 -22.30 19.17 3.25
N ILE A 201 -22.01 18.10 2.52
CA ILE A 201 -21.37 18.17 1.18
C ILE A 201 -22.49 18.30 0.14
N LYS A 202 -22.55 19.41 -0.58
CA LYS A 202 -23.65 19.71 -1.51
C LYS A 202 -23.57 18.91 -2.81
N ASN A 203 -22.40 18.87 -3.44
CA ASN A 203 -22.19 18.25 -4.73
C ASN A 203 -21.35 16.98 -4.56
N HIS A 204 -22.00 15.86 -4.23
CA HIS A 204 -21.30 14.61 -3.94
C HIS A 204 -21.99 13.39 -4.55
N GLU A 205 -21.22 12.32 -4.62
CA GLU A 205 -21.67 10.99 -5.00
C GLU A 205 -21.05 9.96 -4.08
N PHE A 206 -21.86 9.06 -3.50
CA PHE A 206 -21.37 7.94 -2.72
C PHE A 206 -21.06 6.78 -3.66
N ILE A 207 -19.82 6.26 -3.57
CA ILE A 207 -19.39 5.12 -4.37
C ILE A 207 -19.67 3.85 -3.57
N ASP A 208 -20.86 3.28 -3.79
CA ASP A 208 -21.36 2.08 -3.09
C ASP A 208 -21.46 0.84 -4.01
N TYR A 209 -21.06 0.97 -5.26
CA TYR A 209 -21.06 -0.09 -6.24
C TYR A 209 -19.73 -0.85 -6.35
N ASN A 210 -18.64 -0.28 -5.85
CA ASN A 210 -17.33 -0.93 -5.77
C ASN A 210 -17.34 -1.96 -4.62
N LYS A 211 -16.80 -3.17 -4.92
CA LYS A 211 -16.82 -4.31 -3.98
C LYS A 211 -15.44 -4.67 -3.43
N SER A 212 -14.41 -3.98 -3.89
CA SER A 212 -13.03 -4.29 -3.52
C SER A 212 -12.13 -3.07 -3.64
N ALA A 213 -11.02 -3.07 -2.87
CA ALA A 213 -9.96 -2.07 -2.98
C ALA A 213 -9.34 -1.99 -4.39
N LEU A 214 -9.48 -3.04 -5.20
CA LEU A 214 -9.03 -3.05 -6.60
C LEU A 214 -9.94 -2.25 -7.53
N GLU A 215 -11.23 -2.17 -7.20
CA GLU A 215 -12.20 -1.37 -7.94
C GLU A 215 -12.15 0.11 -7.56
N ASP A 216 -11.69 0.40 -6.32
CA ASP A 216 -11.42 1.77 -5.85
C ASP A 216 -10.11 2.32 -6.43
N PHE A 217 -9.17 1.46 -6.81
CA PHE A 217 -7.86 1.81 -7.35
C PHE A 217 -7.93 2.15 -8.84
#